data_83b9f4f5baf4efa27179a5f72b3ec80a
#
_entry.id   83b9f4f5baf4efa27179a5f72b3ec80a
#
_cell.length_a   1.000
_cell.length_b   1.000
_cell.length_c   1.000
_cell.angle_alpha   90.00
_cell.angle_beta   90.00
_cell.angle_gamma   90.00
#
_symmetry.space_group_name_H-M   'P 1'
#
loop_
_entity.id
_entity.type
_entity.pdbx_description
1 polymer ?
#
loop_
_entity_poly.entity_id
_entity_poly.type
_entity_poly.pdbx_seq_one_letter_code
_entity_poly.pdbx_strand_id
1 'polypeptide(L)'
;MKEALSILCLVLLVSVSEAAITKPHFGNFIRCLRSRTSQENPINDAIFTAENTTTFLSSYVSYTKNKRFTSPNYKTLMAIVTAKHVSHVQATVVCAKSNGIQLRIRSGGHDYEGLSYMSAVPFVILDMFNLRSITVDVSSKKAWVQAGATLGELYTKINDASKTLAFPAGVCATVGAGGHISGGGYGNLMRKYGITVDHVVDAQIVDVNGKLLNRASMGEDLFWAIRGGGGGSFGVILSWKLNLVEVPRIMTVFRVNKTLEQGGTDVLYKWQLVSTKLPETLFIRAMPQVVNGTRRGEKTIAVVFYAQFMGRADELMAIMNQSLPELGLKREDCQEMSWLNTTLFWADYPAGTPTSILLDRPSSPGDFFKSKSDYVKKPIPKEGMEKLWATMLKFKNVVWMQWNPYGGVMDRIPATATAFPHRKGNLFKIQYFTTWLDANTTEASLKMMREFYEVAEPYMSSNPREAFFNYRDMDVGNNPSGQTNVDEAKIYGSKYFLGNLKRLMEVKAKYDPENFFKNEQSIPPASN
;
A
#
# COMPACT_ATOMS: atom_id res chain seq x y z
N MET A 1 -18.26 48.21 29.82
CA MET A 1 -19.30 47.18 30.02
C MET A 1 -19.89 46.61 28.75
N LYS A 2 -20.16 47.40 27.70
CA LYS A 2 -20.73 46.89 26.42
C LYS A 2 -19.73 46.05 25.60
N GLU A 3 -18.44 46.34 25.62
CA GLU A 3 -17.40 45.59 24.90
C GLU A 3 -17.07 44.23 25.56
N ALA A 4 -17.13 44.14 26.89
CA ALA A 4 -16.96 42.89 27.60
C ALA A 4 -18.09 41.86 27.37
N LEU A 5 -19.30 42.35 27.12
CA LEU A 5 -20.47 41.50 26.80
C LEU A 5 -20.42 40.96 25.39
N SER A 6 -19.88 41.75 24.42
CA SER A 6 -19.69 41.30 23.04
C SER A 6 -18.62 40.23 22.90
N ILE A 7 -17.53 40.32 23.65
CA ILE A 7 -16.46 39.30 23.68
C ILE A 7 -16.97 38.01 24.33
N LEU A 8 -17.78 38.11 25.38
CA LEU A 8 -18.36 36.93 26.05
C LEU A 8 -19.35 36.18 25.15
N CYS A 9 -20.17 36.91 24.36
CA CYS A 9 -21.06 36.30 23.35
C CYS A 9 -20.29 35.67 22.19
N LEU A 10 -19.15 36.26 21.75
CA LEU A 10 -18.34 35.68 20.68
C LEU A 10 -17.60 34.41 21.16
N VAL A 11 -17.12 34.38 22.40
CA VAL A 11 -16.47 33.19 23.00
C VAL A 11 -17.49 32.07 23.22
N LEU A 12 -18.74 32.38 23.57
CA LEU A 12 -19.80 31.39 23.71
C LEU A 12 -20.27 30.84 22.34
N LEU A 13 -20.19 31.61 21.26
CA LEU A 13 -20.53 31.14 19.91
C LEU A 13 -19.43 30.29 19.29
N VAL A 14 -18.16 30.48 19.63
CA VAL A 14 -17.04 29.65 19.15
C VAL A 14 -16.96 28.32 19.92
N SER A 15 -17.41 28.26 21.17
CA SER A 15 -17.40 27.02 21.96
C SER A 15 -18.55 26.06 21.66
N VAL A 16 -19.55 26.46 20.82
CA VAL A 16 -20.70 25.60 20.48
C VAL A 16 -20.49 24.80 19.18
N SER A 17 -19.43 25.07 18.41
CA SER A 17 -19.19 24.37 17.16
C SER A 17 -18.38 23.07 17.25
N GLU A 18 -17.83 22.70 18.40
CA GLU A 18 -17.06 21.45 18.60
C GLU A 18 -17.83 20.32 19.31
N ALA A 19 -19.04 20.54 19.74
CA ALA A 19 -19.79 19.52 20.45
C ALA A 19 -21.11 19.21 19.74
N ALA A 20 -21.12 18.21 18.89
CA ALA A 20 -22.28 17.31 18.74
C ALA A 20 -22.28 16.54 17.41
N ILE A 21 -21.46 15.53 17.25
CA ILE A 21 -22.02 14.33 16.63
C ILE A 21 -22.59 13.53 17.78
N THR A 22 -23.80 13.88 18.11
CA THR A 22 -24.49 13.38 19.28
C THR A 22 -24.93 11.93 19.07
N LYS A 23 -25.03 11.16 20.15
CA LYS A 23 -25.60 9.81 20.23
C LYS A 23 -26.87 9.56 19.36
N PRO A 24 -27.74 10.55 19.05
CA PRO A 24 -28.88 10.37 18.14
C PRO A 24 -28.53 9.92 16.72
N HIS A 25 -27.44 10.40 16.12
CA HIS A 25 -27.03 9.99 14.77
C HIS A 25 -26.52 8.54 14.75
N PHE A 26 -25.81 8.11 15.78
CA PHE A 26 -25.33 6.72 15.88
C PHE A 26 -26.47 5.72 16.03
N GLY A 27 -27.45 5.99 16.89
CA GLY A 27 -28.65 5.15 17.02
C GLY A 27 -29.45 5.05 15.71
N ASN A 28 -29.54 6.15 14.95
CA ASN A 28 -30.16 6.17 13.63
C ASN A 28 -29.36 5.33 12.63
N PHE A 29 -28.03 5.41 12.65
CA PHE A 29 -27.15 4.59 11.82
C PHE A 29 -27.40 3.09 12.07
N ILE A 30 -27.39 2.64 13.33
CA ILE A 30 -27.64 1.23 13.68
C ILE A 30 -29.03 0.77 13.24
N ARG A 31 -30.08 1.58 13.45
CA ARG A 31 -31.44 1.26 12.98
C ARG A 31 -31.49 1.17 11.46
N CYS A 32 -30.86 2.10 10.76
CA CYS A 32 -30.75 2.09 9.31
C CYS A 32 -30.08 0.81 8.80
N LEU A 33 -28.96 0.39 9.38
CA LEU A 33 -28.28 -0.85 9.02
C LEU A 33 -29.22 -2.05 9.09
N ARG A 34 -29.94 -2.19 10.22
CA ARG A 34 -30.87 -3.29 10.45
C ARG A 34 -32.06 -3.27 9.49
N SER A 35 -32.58 -2.10 9.14
CA SER A 35 -33.73 -1.98 8.23
C SER A 35 -33.39 -2.22 6.77
N ARG A 36 -32.09 -2.13 6.38
CA ARG A 36 -31.64 -2.28 4.99
C ARG A 36 -31.05 -3.63 4.66
N THR A 37 -31.02 -4.54 5.63
CA THR A 37 -30.53 -5.92 5.42
C THR A 37 -31.68 -6.91 5.57
N SER A 38 -31.67 -7.98 4.76
CA SER A 38 -32.73 -9.00 4.78
C SER A 38 -32.55 -9.95 5.96
N GLN A 39 -33.64 -10.71 6.27
CA GLN A 39 -33.58 -11.78 7.26
C GLN A 39 -32.63 -12.91 6.86
N GLU A 40 -32.42 -13.13 5.54
CA GLU A 40 -31.48 -14.13 5.03
C GLU A 40 -30.01 -13.72 5.26
N ASN A 41 -29.72 -12.42 5.28
CA ASN A 41 -28.39 -11.86 5.48
C ASN A 41 -28.43 -10.80 6.60
N PRO A 42 -28.67 -11.20 7.86
CA PRO A 42 -28.79 -10.26 8.96
C PRO A 42 -27.42 -9.64 9.30
N ILE A 43 -27.39 -8.32 9.54
CA ILE A 43 -26.14 -7.60 9.81
C ILE A 43 -25.76 -7.58 11.30
N ASN A 44 -26.65 -8.00 12.20
CA ASN A 44 -26.46 -7.85 13.65
C ASN A 44 -25.11 -8.39 14.15
N ASP A 45 -24.75 -9.62 13.71
CA ASP A 45 -23.49 -10.29 14.10
C ASP A 45 -22.25 -9.74 13.40
N ALA A 46 -22.42 -8.74 12.56
CA ALA A 46 -21.34 -8.08 11.84
C ALA A 46 -21.02 -6.68 12.42
N ILE A 47 -21.78 -6.22 13.42
CA ILE A 47 -21.63 -4.89 14.02
C ILE A 47 -20.98 -5.02 15.40
N PHE A 48 -19.81 -4.41 15.58
CA PHE A 48 -19.11 -4.32 16.85
C PHE A 48 -19.07 -2.86 17.31
N THR A 49 -19.47 -2.59 18.55
CA THR A 49 -19.49 -1.27 19.17
C THR A 49 -18.69 -1.27 20.47
N ALA A 50 -18.37 -0.09 20.97
CA ALA A 50 -17.66 0.06 22.25
C ALA A 50 -18.41 -0.54 23.46
N GLU A 51 -19.72 -0.82 23.34
CA GLU A 51 -20.51 -1.52 24.36
C GLU A 51 -20.06 -2.98 24.53
N ASN A 52 -19.54 -3.61 23.46
CA ASN A 52 -18.89 -4.93 23.53
C ASN A 52 -17.37 -4.76 23.43
N THR A 53 -16.76 -4.23 24.48
CA THR A 53 -15.38 -3.73 24.49
C THR A 53 -14.36 -4.77 24.06
N THR A 54 -14.46 -6.03 24.50
CA THR A 54 -13.46 -7.07 24.19
C THR A 54 -13.44 -7.42 22.71
N THR A 55 -14.61 -7.73 22.11
CA THR A 55 -14.71 -8.10 20.69
C THR A 55 -14.43 -6.90 19.78
N PHE A 56 -14.89 -5.72 20.17
CA PHE A 56 -14.61 -4.47 19.45
C PHE A 56 -13.11 -4.18 19.38
N LEU A 57 -12.42 -4.22 20.53
CA LEU A 57 -10.98 -3.99 20.60
C LEU A 57 -10.19 -5.05 19.84
N SER A 58 -10.53 -6.33 20.01
CA SER A 58 -9.87 -7.41 19.28
C SER A 58 -10.03 -7.26 17.77
N SER A 59 -11.24 -6.93 17.29
CA SER A 59 -11.51 -6.67 15.87
C SER A 59 -10.75 -5.46 15.33
N TYR A 60 -10.53 -4.44 16.17
CA TYR A 60 -9.74 -3.29 15.78
C TYR A 60 -8.25 -3.63 15.66
N VAL A 61 -7.66 -4.20 16.72
CA VAL A 61 -6.21 -4.44 16.85
C VAL A 61 -5.72 -5.52 15.90
N SER A 62 -6.49 -6.60 15.71
CA SER A 62 -6.09 -7.75 14.89
C SER A 62 -5.66 -7.39 13.46
N TYR A 63 -6.24 -6.32 12.90
CA TYR A 63 -5.97 -5.88 11.54
C TYR A 63 -5.40 -4.46 11.47
N THR A 64 -4.70 -4.04 12.52
CA THR A 64 -3.91 -2.80 12.58
C THR A 64 -2.42 -3.18 12.55
N LYS A 65 -1.78 -3.05 11.40
CA LYS A 65 -0.40 -3.54 11.21
C LYS A 65 0.68 -2.58 11.71
N ASN A 66 0.41 -1.29 11.81
CA ASN A 66 1.33 -0.33 12.40
C ASN A 66 0.98 -0.06 13.86
N LYS A 67 1.88 -0.43 14.76
CA LYS A 67 1.68 -0.31 16.21
C LYS A 67 1.43 1.13 16.70
N ARG A 68 1.80 2.13 15.90
CA ARG A 68 1.46 3.56 16.17
C ARG A 68 -0.03 3.80 16.32
N PHE A 69 -0.88 2.93 15.77
CA PHE A 69 -2.32 3.13 15.64
C PHE A 69 -3.16 2.02 16.32
N THR A 70 -2.56 1.23 17.20
CA THR A 70 -3.25 0.11 17.88
C THR A 70 -4.18 0.55 19.01
N SER A 71 -4.11 1.81 19.42
CA SER A 71 -5.03 2.37 20.40
C SER A 71 -6.15 3.13 19.70
N PRO A 72 -7.38 2.58 19.64
CA PRO A 72 -8.49 3.24 18.98
C PRO A 72 -8.87 4.53 19.75
N ASN A 73 -9.23 5.56 19.00
CA ASN A 73 -9.83 6.73 19.59
C ASN A 73 -11.34 6.47 19.79
N TYR A 74 -11.72 6.06 20.98
CA TYR A 74 -13.13 5.75 21.33
C TYR A 74 -14.06 6.97 21.25
N LYS A 75 -13.54 8.19 21.16
CA LYS A 75 -14.37 9.38 20.96
C LYS A 75 -14.83 9.50 19.51
N THR A 76 -14.07 8.98 18.56
CA THR A 76 -14.33 9.12 17.12
C THR A 76 -14.69 7.80 16.45
N LEU A 77 -14.16 6.65 16.87
CA LEU A 77 -14.54 5.34 16.32
C LEU A 77 -15.86 4.86 16.93
N MET A 78 -16.93 4.86 16.14
CA MET A 78 -18.29 4.58 16.57
C MET A 78 -18.64 3.09 16.48
N ALA A 79 -18.22 2.42 15.40
CA ALA A 79 -18.45 0.99 15.18
C ALA A 79 -17.46 0.40 14.18
N ILE A 80 -17.35 -0.92 14.20
CA ILE A 80 -16.70 -1.73 13.15
C ILE A 80 -17.78 -2.62 12.54
N VAL A 81 -17.99 -2.52 11.23
CA VAL A 81 -18.89 -3.39 10.46
C VAL A 81 -18.07 -4.37 9.67
N THR A 82 -18.04 -5.64 10.09
CA THR A 82 -17.32 -6.74 9.40
C THR A 82 -18.24 -7.37 8.36
N ALA A 83 -18.29 -6.78 7.17
CA ALA A 83 -19.25 -7.20 6.14
C ALA A 83 -19.08 -8.67 5.76
N LYS A 84 -20.18 -9.45 5.79
CA LYS A 84 -20.25 -10.85 5.38
C LYS A 84 -20.95 -11.04 4.03
N HIS A 85 -21.69 -10.03 3.58
CA HIS A 85 -22.46 -10.04 2.33
C HIS A 85 -22.42 -8.65 1.67
N VAL A 86 -22.69 -8.58 0.36
CA VAL A 86 -22.73 -7.32 -0.40
C VAL A 86 -23.77 -6.34 0.17
N SER A 87 -24.92 -6.83 0.63
CA SER A 87 -25.96 -5.99 1.24
C SER A 87 -25.47 -5.27 2.52
N HIS A 88 -24.54 -5.88 3.29
CA HIS A 88 -23.94 -5.22 4.45
C HIS A 88 -23.10 -4.01 4.02
N VAL A 89 -22.35 -4.14 2.92
CA VAL A 89 -21.55 -3.04 2.35
C VAL A 89 -22.48 -1.93 1.85
N GLN A 90 -23.50 -2.28 1.07
CA GLN A 90 -24.50 -1.33 0.54
C GLN A 90 -25.21 -0.57 1.67
N ALA A 91 -25.70 -1.29 2.68
CA ALA A 91 -26.36 -0.71 3.84
C ALA A 91 -25.41 0.22 4.61
N THR A 92 -24.14 -0.18 4.81
CA THR A 92 -23.16 0.62 5.55
C THR A 92 -22.87 1.94 4.82
N VAL A 93 -22.66 1.92 3.50
CA VAL A 93 -22.44 3.13 2.70
C VAL A 93 -23.61 4.09 2.81
N VAL A 94 -24.83 3.61 2.52
CA VAL A 94 -26.05 4.46 2.54
C VAL A 94 -26.33 5.00 3.94
N CYS A 95 -26.25 4.15 4.97
CA CYS A 95 -26.54 4.58 6.34
C CYS A 95 -25.47 5.52 6.91
N ALA A 96 -24.19 5.33 6.59
CA ALA A 96 -23.15 6.24 6.99
C ALA A 96 -23.35 7.62 6.34
N LYS A 97 -23.60 7.64 5.00
CA LYS A 97 -23.86 8.88 4.27
C LYS A 97 -25.08 9.64 4.82
N SER A 98 -26.21 8.96 5.00
CA SER A 98 -27.46 9.59 5.48
C SER A 98 -27.40 10.10 6.92
N ASN A 99 -26.43 9.65 7.71
CA ASN A 99 -26.22 10.09 9.10
C ASN A 99 -24.99 10.97 9.29
N GLY A 100 -24.31 11.41 8.20
CA GLY A 100 -23.13 12.28 8.26
C GLY A 100 -21.91 11.63 8.93
N ILE A 101 -21.84 10.28 8.93
CA ILE A 101 -20.75 9.53 9.55
C ILE A 101 -19.69 9.20 8.49
N GLN A 102 -18.43 9.50 8.79
CA GLN A 102 -17.32 9.18 7.90
C GLN A 102 -17.10 7.67 7.81
N LEU A 103 -16.77 7.18 6.63
CA LEU A 103 -16.50 5.77 6.37
C LEU A 103 -15.01 5.53 6.14
N ARG A 104 -14.42 4.59 6.91
CA ARG A 104 -13.07 4.06 6.66
C ARG A 104 -13.19 2.63 6.16
N ILE A 105 -12.52 2.32 5.06
CA ILE A 105 -12.58 1.00 4.42
C ILE A 105 -11.30 0.25 4.74
N ARG A 106 -11.41 -0.91 5.40
CA ARG A 106 -10.28 -1.74 5.78
C ARG A 106 -10.31 -3.08 5.05
N SER A 107 -9.26 -3.38 4.29
CA SER A 107 -8.99 -4.67 3.64
C SER A 107 -8.02 -5.48 4.52
N GLY A 108 -6.70 -5.40 4.27
CA GLY A 108 -5.67 -6.09 5.05
C GLY A 108 -5.11 -5.30 6.24
N GLY A 109 -5.51 -4.05 6.45
CA GLY A 109 -5.03 -3.21 7.56
C GLY A 109 -3.56 -2.77 7.45
N HIS A 110 -3.00 -2.74 6.26
CA HIS A 110 -1.60 -2.40 5.99
C HIS A 110 -1.35 -0.91 5.68
N ASP A 111 -2.35 -0.04 5.82
CA ASP A 111 -2.14 1.39 5.61
C ASP A 111 -1.06 1.91 6.58
N TYR A 112 -0.02 2.53 6.03
CA TYR A 112 1.17 2.95 6.80
C TYR A 112 0.89 4.09 7.76
N GLU A 113 -0.12 4.91 7.46
CA GLU A 113 -0.53 6.08 8.26
C GLU A 113 -1.89 5.90 8.94
N GLY A 114 -2.43 4.67 8.91
CA GLY A 114 -3.65 4.32 9.64
C GLY A 114 -4.95 4.82 8.99
N LEU A 115 -4.92 5.36 7.77
CA LEU A 115 -6.09 6.01 7.15
C LEU A 115 -7.28 5.04 6.88
N SER A 116 -7.04 3.73 6.94
CA SER A 116 -8.09 2.72 6.80
C SER A 116 -8.84 2.43 8.11
N TYR A 117 -8.35 2.96 9.25
CA TYR A 117 -8.90 2.64 10.58
C TYR A 117 -8.73 3.75 11.63
N MET A 118 -8.25 4.95 11.24
CA MET A 118 -8.14 6.12 12.08
C MET A 118 -8.86 7.32 11.46
N SER A 119 -9.42 8.18 12.31
CA SER A 119 -9.93 9.51 11.92
C SER A 119 -10.00 10.42 13.14
N ALA A 120 -9.82 11.72 12.95
CA ALA A 120 -10.03 12.73 14.00
C ALA A 120 -11.51 13.13 14.15
N VAL A 121 -12.35 12.80 13.17
CA VAL A 121 -13.81 13.00 13.23
C VAL A 121 -14.55 11.68 13.43
N PRO A 122 -15.81 11.67 13.89
CA PRO A 122 -16.60 10.45 14.07
C PRO A 122 -16.71 9.62 12.79
N PHE A 123 -16.42 8.34 12.91
CA PHE A 123 -16.37 7.42 11.78
C PHE A 123 -16.74 5.99 12.16
N VAL A 124 -17.02 5.19 11.13
CA VAL A 124 -17.16 3.74 11.23
C VAL A 124 -16.11 3.08 10.34
N ILE A 125 -15.63 1.90 10.75
CA ILE A 125 -14.80 1.04 9.92
C ILE A 125 -15.71 0.05 9.21
N LEU A 126 -15.66 0.02 7.89
CA LEU A 126 -16.19 -1.06 7.07
C LEU A 126 -15.04 -2.03 6.79
N ASP A 127 -15.08 -3.17 7.47
CA ASP A 127 -14.04 -4.19 7.36
C ASP A 127 -14.46 -5.27 6.36
N MET A 128 -13.63 -5.43 5.34
CA MET A 128 -13.87 -6.38 4.25
C MET A 128 -13.38 -7.80 4.54
N PHE A 129 -12.84 -8.06 5.73
CA PHE A 129 -12.17 -9.31 6.11
C PHE A 129 -12.91 -10.60 5.69
N ASN A 130 -14.24 -10.64 5.84
CA ASN A 130 -15.03 -11.83 5.53
C ASN A 130 -15.30 -11.99 4.02
N LEU A 131 -15.20 -10.93 3.22
CA LEU A 131 -15.38 -10.95 1.77
C LEU A 131 -14.03 -11.28 1.10
N ARG A 132 -13.66 -12.58 1.11
CA ARG A 132 -12.34 -13.07 0.68
C ARG A 132 -12.36 -14.28 -0.25
N SER A 133 -13.48 -14.53 -0.91
CA SER A 133 -13.58 -15.59 -1.91
C SER A 133 -12.64 -15.37 -3.07
N ILE A 134 -12.03 -16.46 -3.56
CA ILE A 134 -11.13 -16.46 -4.72
C ILE A 134 -11.52 -17.62 -5.63
N THR A 135 -11.76 -17.32 -6.89
CA THR A 135 -12.04 -18.31 -7.94
C THR A 135 -11.03 -18.15 -9.07
N VAL A 136 -10.38 -19.25 -9.47
CA VAL A 136 -9.40 -19.29 -10.56
C VAL A 136 -9.95 -20.10 -11.72
N ASP A 137 -9.96 -19.49 -12.90
CA ASP A 137 -10.24 -20.14 -14.17
C ASP A 137 -8.93 -20.29 -14.96
N VAL A 138 -8.41 -21.51 -14.99
CA VAL A 138 -7.14 -21.84 -15.66
C VAL A 138 -7.28 -21.72 -17.17
N SER A 139 -8.44 -22.07 -17.73
CA SER A 139 -8.68 -22.09 -19.17
C SER A 139 -8.63 -20.69 -19.79
N SER A 140 -9.23 -19.71 -19.13
CA SER A 140 -9.17 -18.30 -19.53
C SER A 140 -8.00 -17.52 -18.90
N LYS A 141 -7.19 -18.15 -18.04
CA LYS A 141 -6.10 -17.53 -17.25
C LYS A 141 -6.59 -16.31 -16.47
N LYS A 142 -7.72 -16.45 -15.77
CA LYS A 142 -8.33 -15.36 -15.00
C LYS A 142 -8.62 -15.79 -13.57
N ALA A 143 -8.69 -14.80 -12.70
CA ALA A 143 -9.17 -15.00 -11.34
C ALA A 143 -10.13 -13.88 -10.92
N TRP A 144 -11.15 -14.23 -10.13
CA TRP A 144 -11.88 -13.28 -9.31
C TRP A 144 -11.34 -13.35 -7.88
N VAL A 145 -11.09 -12.19 -7.28
CA VAL A 145 -10.64 -12.07 -5.89
C VAL A 145 -11.44 -10.99 -5.16
N GLN A 146 -12.04 -11.32 -4.04
CA GLN A 146 -12.71 -10.35 -3.19
C GLN A 146 -11.71 -9.50 -2.41
N ALA A 147 -12.09 -8.25 -2.13
CA ALA A 147 -11.21 -7.22 -1.59
C ALA A 147 -10.65 -7.52 -0.18
N GLY A 148 -11.30 -8.37 0.59
CA GLY A 148 -10.84 -8.82 1.91
C GLY A 148 -9.83 -9.98 1.86
N ALA A 149 -9.59 -10.60 0.70
CA ALA A 149 -8.54 -11.60 0.53
C ALA A 149 -7.15 -10.99 0.67
N THR A 150 -6.18 -11.79 1.11
CA THR A 150 -4.77 -11.42 1.12
C THR A 150 -4.06 -11.88 -0.15
N LEU A 151 -2.87 -11.33 -0.41
CA LEU A 151 -2.02 -11.78 -1.52
C LEU A 151 -1.58 -13.23 -1.34
N GLY A 152 -1.30 -13.67 -0.12
CA GLY A 152 -0.94 -15.06 0.18
C GLY A 152 -2.07 -16.04 -0.17
N GLU A 153 -3.32 -15.71 0.19
CA GLU A 153 -4.50 -16.50 -0.20
C GLU A 153 -4.65 -16.56 -1.73
N LEU A 154 -4.44 -15.42 -2.42
CA LEU A 154 -4.51 -15.36 -3.88
C LEU A 154 -3.42 -16.23 -4.53
N TYR A 155 -2.17 -16.12 -4.09
CA TYR A 155 -1.04 -16.88 -4.63
C TYR A 155 -1.22 -18.39 -4.42
N THR A 156 -1.65 -18.80 -3.25
CA THR A 156 -1.93 -20.20 -2.94
C THR A 156 -3.02 -20.75 -3.84
N LYS A 157 -4.15 -20.03 -4.00
CA LYS A 157 -5.25 -20.46 -4.88
C LYS A 157 -4.84 -20.55 -6.35
N ILE A 158 -4.01 -19.63 -6.85
CA ILE A 158 -3.47 -19.70 -8.21
C ILE A 158 -2.57 -20.93 -8.36
N ASN A 159 -1.64 -21.14 -7.42
CA ASN A 159 -0.72 -22.28 -7.45
C ASN A 159 -1.43 -23.64 -7.31
N ASP A 160 -2.51 -23.72 -6.53
CA ASP A 160 -3.34 -24.93 -6.42
C ASP A 160 -3.99 -25.28 -7.74
N ALA A 161 -4.44 -24.26 -8.49
CA ALA A 161 -5.07 -24.42 -9.80
C ALA A 161 -4.05 -24.70 -10.92
N SER A 162 -2.87 -24.06 -10.89
CA SER A 162 -1.82 -24.21 -11.93
C SER A 162 -0.44 -23.88 -11.39
N LYS A 163 0.56 -24.72 -11.72
CA LYS A 163 1.98 -24.53 -11.36
C LYS A 163 2.74 -23.60 -12.33
N THR A 164 2.09 -23.13 -13.37
CA THR A 164 2.65 -22.25 -14.41
C THR A 164 1.90 -20.94 -14.59
N LEU A 165 0.94 -20.66 -13.69
CA LEU A 165 0.28 -19.36 -13.61
C LEU A 165 0.71 -18.62 -12.35
N ALA A 166 0.81 -17.29 -12.48
CA ALA A 166 1.19 -16.37 -11.43
C ALA A 166 0.38 -15.07 -11.52
N PHE A 167 0.59 -14.19 -10.53
CA PHE A 167 0.03 -12.86 -10.55
C PHE A 167 1.10 -11.83 -10.13
N PRO A 168 1.31 -10.74 -10.92
CA PRO A 168 2.34 -9.74 -10.62
C PRO A 168 1.86 -8.77 -9.52
N ALA A 169 2.05 -9.18 -8.26
CA ALA A 169 1.72 -8.39 -7.09
C ALA A 169 2.82 -8.49 -6.02
N GLY A 170 2.62 -7.85 -4.86
CA GLY A 170 3.62 -7.67 -3.82
C GLY A 170 4.05 -8.94 -3.11
N VAL A 171 5.20 -8.89 -2.42
CA VAL A 171 5.83 -10.05 -1.76
C VAL A 171 5.29 -10.32 -0.35
N CYS A 172 4.62 -9.36 0.29
CA CYS A 172 4.08 -9.54 1.63
C CYS A 172 2.72 -10.24 1.58
N ALA A 173 2.67 -11.49 2.04
CA ALA A 173 1.50 -12.37 1.95
C ALA A 173 0.25 -11.83 2.67
N THR A 174 0.40 -11.07 3.75
CA THR A 174 -0.71 -10.57 4.58
C THR A 174 -1.36 -9.27 4.05
N VAL A 175 -0.81 -8.67 2.99
CA VAL A 175 -1.37 -7.45 2.38
C VAL A 175 -2.71 -7.77 1.71
N GLY A 176 -3.73 -6.96 1.99
CA GLY A 176 -5.07 -7.13 1.42
C GLY A 176 -5.15 -6.74 -0.06
N ALA A 177 -5.82 -7.57 -0.85
CA ALA A 177 -6.01 -7.39 -2.29
C ALA A 177 -6.72 -6.06 -2.62
N GLY A 178 -7.69 -5.63 -1.81
CA GLY A 178 -8.45 -4.40 -2.05
C GLY A 178 -7.58 -3.16 -2.13
N GLY A 179 -6.77 -2.90 -1.10
CA GLY A 179 -5.88 -1.74 -1.05
C GLY A 179 -4.69 -1.86 -1.99
N HIS A 180 -4.07 -3.04 -2.04
CA HIS A 180 -2.89 -3.29 -2.87
C HIS A 180 -3.16 -3.02 -4.36
N ILE A 181 -4.24 -3.61 -4.88
CA ILE A 181 -4.60 -3.48 -6.30
C ILE A 181 -5.01 -2.04 -6.60
N SER A 182 -5.90 -1.45 -5.81
CA SER A 182 -6.48 -0.13 -6.11
C SER A 182 -5.45 1.02 -6.18
N GLY A 183 -4.34 0.91 -5.48
CA GLY A 183 -3.27 1.92 -5.47
C GLY A 183 -2.11 1.63 -6.45
N GLY A 184 -2.27 0.66 -7.35
CA GLY A 184 -1.26 0.27 -8.32
C GLY A 184 -0.74 -1.15 -8.10
N GLY A 185 -0.15 -1.42 -6.95
CA GLY A 185 0.44 -2.70 -6.59
C GLY A 185 1.64 -3.08 -7.48
N TYR A 186 2.69 -3.63 -6.93
CA TYR A 186 3.83 -4.11 -7.70
C TYR A 186 4.52 -5.27 -6.99
N GLY A 187 5.30 -6.03 -7.75
CA GLY A 187 6.12 -7.12 -7.25
C GLY A 187 7.24 -7.49 -8.23
N ASN A 188 7.87 -8.62 -8.00
CA ASN A 188 9.09 -9.05 -8.69
C ASN A 188 8.89 -9.39 -10.18
N LEU A 189 7.64 -9.53 -10.62
CA LEU A 189 7.30 -9.79 -12.02
C LEU A 189 7.06 -8.50 -12.82
N MET A 190 7.18 -7.31 -12.19
CA MET A 190 6.76 -6.04 -12.81
C MET A 190 7.54 -5.67 -14.07
N ARG A 191 8.80 -6.06 -14.20
CA ARG A 191 9.62 -5.72 -15.37
C ARG A 191 9.18 -6.48 -16.62
N LYS A 192 8.65 -7.70 -16.45
CA LYS A 192 8.14 -8.55 -17.53
C LYS A 192 6.68 -8.29 -17.84
N TYR A 193 5.84 -8.06 -16.82
CA TYR A 193 4.39 -8.05 -16.97
C TYR A 193 3.71 -6.72 -16.61
N GLY A 194 4.43 -5.76 -16.04
CA GLY A 194 3.83 -4.57 -15.48
C GLY A 194 3.42 -4.74 -14.03
N ILE A 195 2.72 -3.77 -13.50
CA ILE A 195 2.24 -3.78 -12.12
C ILE A 195 0.83 -4.40 -12.02
N THR A 196 0.36 -4.58 -10.80
CA THR A 196 -0.89 -5.31 -10.50
C THR A 196 -2.12 -4.75 -11.24
N VAL A 197 -2.28 -3.41 -11.31
CA VAL A 197 -3.42 -2.78 -11.99
C VAL A 197 -3.45 -2.97 -13.50
N ASP A 198 -2.31 -3.29 -14.11
CA ASP A 198 -2.23 -3.55 -15.56
C ASP A 198 -2.95 -4.85 -15.94
N HIS A 199 -3.21 -5.71 -14.96
CA HIS A 199 -3.88 -6.99 -15.10
C HIS A 199 -5.33 -7.00 -14.63
N VAL A 200 -5.87 -5.86 -14.21
CA VAL A 200 -7.28 -5.75 -13.81
C VAL A 200 -8.15 -5.58 -15.05
N VAL A 201 -9.08 -6.53 -15.28
CA VAL A 201 -9.97 -6.53 -16.45
C VAL A 201 -11.42 -6.23 -16.12
N ASP A 202 -11.83 -6.39 -14.86
CA ASP A 202 -13.14 -6.01 -14.33
C ASP A 202 -13.05 -5.78 -12.83
N ALA A 203 -14.05 -5.14 -12.25
CA ALA A 203 -14.19 -4.94 -10.81
C ALA A 203 -15.66 -4.83 -10.41
N GLN A 204 -15.94 -5.16 -9.16
CA GLN A 204 -17.21 -4.83 -8.52
C GLN A 204 -16.97 -3.78 -7.46
N ILE A 205 -17.76 -2.70 -7.48
CA ILE A 205 -17.69 -1.58 -6.55
C ILE A 205 -19.09 -1.20 -6.07
N VAL A 206 -19.22 -0.83 -4.82
CA VAL A 206 -20.41 -0.16 -4.28
C VAL A 206 -20.16 1.34 -4.32
N ASP A 207 -20.99 2.06 -5.06
CA ASP A 207 -20.90 3.51 -5.22
C ASP A 207 -21.44 4.29 -4.00
N VAL A 208 -21.39 5.62 -4.06
CA VAL A 208 -21.85 6.52 -2.99
C VAL A 208 -23.36 6.44 -2.70
N ASN A 209 -24.14 5.86 -3.60
CA ASN A 209 -25.58 5.63 -3.47
C ASN A 209 -25.92 4.21 -3.01
N GLY A 210 -24.90 3.39 -2.70
CA GLY A 210 -25.07 1.99 -2.32
C GLY A 210 -25.37 1.06 -3.49
N LYS A 211 -25.20 1.51 -4.75
CA LYS A 211 -25.44 0.69 -5.93
C LYS A 211 -24.21 -0.16 -6.24
N LEU A 212 -24.44 -1.45 -6.49
CA LEU A 212 -23.41 -2.36 -6.97
C LEU A 212 -23.18 -2.15 -8.47
N LEU A 213 -21.93 -1.86 -8.84
CA LEU A 213 -21.50 -1.64 -10.22
C LEU A 213 -20.41 -2.64 -10.61
N ASN A 214 -20.44 -3.11 -11.86
CA ASN A 214 -19.35 -3.80 -12.54
C ASN A 214 -18.74 -2.86 -13.60
N ARG A 215 -17.71 -3.30 -14.34
CA ARG A 215 -17.06 -2.47 -15.35
C ARG A 215 -18.05 -1.86 -16.36
N ALA A 216 -19.00 -2.64 -16.86
CA ALA A 216 -19.97 -2.17 -17.84
C ALA A 216 -20.87 -1.06 -17.27
N SER A 217 -21.32 -1.20 -16.03
CA SER A 217 -22.22 -0.24 -15.38
C SER A 217 -21.52 0.94 -14.71
N MET A 218 -20.24 0.81 -14.31
CA MET A 218 -19.46 1.93 -13.77
C MET A 218 -18.87 2.84 -14.86
N GLY A 219 -18.71 2.35 -16.07
CA GLY A 219 -18.10 3.07 -17.17
C GLY A 219 -16.57 3.17 -17.10
N GLU A 220 -15.96 3.56 -18.21
CA GLU A 220 -14.49 3.53 -18.35
C GLU A 220 -13.77 4.55 -17.46
N ASP A 221 -14.38 5.70 -17.15
CA ASP A 221 -13.74 6.72 -16.30
C ASP A 221 -13.55 6.23 -14.87
N LEU A 222 -14.60 5.69 -14.24
CA LEU A 222 -14.50 5.15 -12.89
C LEU A 222 -13.61 3.91 -12.86
N PHE A 223 -13.72 3.03 -13.88
CA PHE A 223 -12.86 1.86 -14.00
C PHE A 223 -11.38 2.24 -14.16
N TRP A 224 -11.07 3.32 -14.89
CA TRP A 224 -9.72 3.86 -14.97
C TRP A 224 -9.25 4.41 -13.63
N ALA A 225 -10.08 5.20 -12.95
CA ALA A 225 -9.72 5.87 -11.69
C ALA A 225 -9.39 4.89 -10.56
N ILE A 226 -10.15 3.80 -10.41
CA ILE A 226 -9.92 2.81 -9.35
C ILE A 226 -8.67 1.94 -9.61
N ARG A 227 -8.12 1.97 -10.82
CA ARG A 227 -6.88 1.27 -11.18
C ARG A 227 -5.65 2.15 -10.97
N GLY A 228 -5.27 2.39 -9.72
CA GLY A 228 -4.09 3.17 -9.32
C GLY A 228 -4.40 4.46 -8.58
N GLY A 229 -5.63 5.00 -8.68
CA GLY A 229 -6.05 6.19 -7.95
C GLY A 229 -6.56 5.92 -6.53
N GLY A 230 -6.67 4.64 -6.15
CA GLY A 230 -7.17 4.23 -4.83
C GLY A 230 -8.69 4.12 -4.80
N GLY A 231 -9.21 2.88 -4.75
CA GLY A 231 -10.65 2.60 -4.73
C GLY A 231 -11.41 3.33 -3.64
N GLY A 232 -10.80 3.45 -2.45
CA GLY A 232 -11.40 4.11 -1.29
C GLY A 232 -11.70 5.61 -1.45
N SER A 233 -11.28 6.25 -2.55
CA SER A 233 -11.68 7.62 -2.90
C SER A 233 -12.95 7.68 -3.76
N PHE A 234 -13.41 6.54 -4.31
CA PHE A 234 -14.50 6.50 -5.30
C PHE A 234 -15.66 5.57 -4.91
N GLY A 235 -15.44 4.68 -3.96
CA GLY A 235 -16.43 3.69 -3.54
C GLY A 235 -15.79 2.57 -2.73
N VAL A 236 -16.58 1.52 -2.47
CA VAL A 236 -16.12 0.32 -1.78
C VAL A 236 -15.91 -0.79 -2.79
N ILE A 237 -14.65 -1.12 -3.07
CA ILE A 237 -14.32 -2.26 -3.94
C ILE A 237 -14.72 -3.56 -3.23
N LEU A 238 -15.51 -4.39 -3.92
CA LEU A 238 -15.90 -5.73 -3.45
C LEU A 238 -14.98 -6.82 -3.99
N SER A 239 -14.66 -6.74 -5.28
CA SER A 239 -13.84 -7.75 -5.95
C SER A 239 -13.17 -7.23 -7.21
N TRP A 240 -12.12 -7.91 -7.63
CA TRP A 240 -11.36 -7.68 -8.84
C TRP A 240 -11.36 -8.92 -9.74
N LYS A 241 -11.51 -8.73 -11.04
CA LYS A 241 -11.22 -9.74 -12.04
C LYS A 241 -9.85 -9.50 -12.64
N LEU A 242 -8.99 -10.49 -12.57
CA LEU A 242 -7.57 -10.40 -12.86
C LEU A 242 -7.18 -11.28 -14.03
N ASN A 243 -6.30 -10.81 -14.91
CA ASN A 243 -5.56 -11.66 -15.83
C ASN A 243 -4.35 -12.25 -15.10
N LEU A 244 -4.20 -13.56 -15.16
CA LEU A 244 -3.04 -14.29 -14.67
C LEU A 244 -1.97 -14.36 -15.75
N VAL A 245 -0.70 -14.43 -15.35
CA VAL A 245 0.45 -14.47 -16.25
C VAL A 245 1.13 -15.84 -16.21
N GLU A 246 1.76 -16.23 -17.30
CA GLU A 246 2.51 -17.49 -17.37
C GLU A 246 3.91 -17.33 -16.77
N VAL A 247 4.31 -18.31 -15.99
CA VAL A 247 5.67 -18.41 -15.43
C VAL A 247 6.25 -19.80 -15.68
N PRO A 248 7.57 -19.94 -15.80
CA PRO A 248 8.19 -21.24 -15.89
C PRO A 248 7.96 -22.05 -14.59
N ARG A 249 7.96 -23.39 -14.69
CA ARG A 249 7.85 -24.25 -13.51
C ARG A 249 8.97 -24.05 -12.52
N ILE A 250 10.15 -23.66 -13.01
CA ILE A 250 11.35 -23.40 -12.22
C ILE A 250 11.77 -21.96 -12.46
N MET A 251 11.98 -21.26 -11.38
CA MET A 251 12.54 -19.92 -11.32
C MET A 251 13.79 -19.95 -10.46
N THR A 252 14.70 -19.03 -10.69
CA THR A 252 15.92 -18.88 -9.89
C THR A 252 15.85 -17.63 -9.03
N VAL A 253 16.24 -17.77 -7.77
CA VAL A 253 16.44 -16.66 -6.84
C VAL A 253 17.86 -16.65 -6.30
N PHE A 254 18.35 -15.49 -5.91
CA PHE A 254 19.58 -15.37 -5.13
C PHE A 254 19.50 -14.21 -4.13
N ARG A 255 20.38 -14.29 -3.11
CA ARG A 255 20.64 -13.22 -2.15
C ARG A 255 22.15 -13.12 -1.96
N VAL A 256 22.73 -11.98 -2.37
CA VAL A 256 24.15 -11.69 -2.18
C VAL A 256 24.27 -10.32 -1.52
N ASN A 257 25.14 -10.21 -0.53
CA ASN A 257 25.42 -8.94 0.15
C ASN A 257 26.86 -8.50 -0.09
N LYS A 258 27.04 -7.18 -0.15
CA LYS A 258 28.35 -6.52 -0.21
C LYS A 258 28.37 -5.42 0.84
N THR A 259 29.33 -5.49 1.77
CA THR A 259 29.58 -4.39 2.70
C THR A 259 30.36 -3.26 2.02
N LEU A 260 30.49 -2.11 2.67
CA LEU A 260 31.31 -1.01 2.14
C LEU A 260 32.74 -1.46 1.87
N GLU A 261 33.31 -2.26 2.78
CA GLU A 261 34.68 -2.80 2.71
C GLU A 261 34.83 -3.79 1.53
N GLN A 262 33.74 -4.39 1.08
CA GLN A 262 33.66 -5.28 -0.07
C GLN A 262 33.28 -4.57 -1.37
N GLY A 263 33.33 -3.24 -1.40
CA GLY A 263 32.99 -2.44 -2.57
C GLY A 263 31.47 -2.30 -2.81
N GLY A 264 30.64 -2.41 -1.77
CA GLY A 264 29.18 -2.35 -1.87
C GLY A 264 28.65 -1.10 -2.58
N THR A 265 29.28 0.07 -2.34
CA THR A 265 28.94 1.33 -3.04
C THR A 265 29.19 1.24 -4.54
N ASP A 266 30.32 0.65 -4.96
CA ASP A 266 30.68 0.52 -6.36
C ASP A 266 29.73 -0.43 -7.10
N VAL A 267 29.42 -1.56 -6.49
CA VAL A 267 28.48 -2.54 -7.04
C VAL A 267 27.07 -1.91 -7.16
N LEU A 268 26.63 -1.15 -6.16
CA LEU A 268 25.33 -0.47 -6.21
C LEU A 268 25.31 0.63 -7.28
N TYR A 269 26.42 1.40 -7.42
CA TYR A 269 26.53 2.37 -8.48
C TYR A 269 26.43 1.71 -9.87
N LYS A 270 27.11 0.60 -10.08
CA LYS A 270 27.04 -0.17 -11.32
C LYS A 270 25.64 -0.73 -11.57
N TRP A 271 24.99 -1.25 -10.51
CA TRP A 271 23.62 -1.74 -10.59
C TRP A 271 22.64 -0.68 -11.11
N GLN A 272 22.73 0.58 -10.68
CA GLN A 272 21.90 1.65 -11.21
C GLN A 272 22.01 1.82 -12.73
N LEU A 273 23.21 1.64 -13.30
CA LEU A 273 23.49 1.84 -14.71
C LEU A 273 22.97 0.70 -15.59
N VAL A 274 22.84 -0.51 -15.02
CA VAL A 274 22.48 -1.71 -15.77
C VAL A 274 21.07 -2.22 -15.47
N SER A 275 20.50 -1.95 -14.29
CA SER A 275 19.29 -2.59 -13.79
C SER A 275 18.08 -2.48 -14.73
N THR A 276 17.88 -1.35 -15.39
CA THR A 276 16.78 -1.15 -16.35
C THR A 276 17.04 -1.84 -17.70
N LYS A 277 18.31 -2.15 -18.01
CA LYS A 277 18.75 -2.76 -19.28
C LYS A 277 18.85 -4.29 -19.20
N LEU A 278 18.83 -4.86 -18.00
CA LEU A 278 18.78 -6.31 -17.80
C LEU A 278 17.56 -6.92 -18.49
N PRO A 279 17.59 -8.21 -18.85
CA PRO A 279 16.40 -8.90 -19.37
C PRO A 279 15.16 -8.66 -18.49
N GLU A 280 14.00 -8.51 -19.10
CA GLU A 280 12.72 -8.26 -18.37
C GLU A 280 12.37 -9.39 -17.41
N THR A 281 12.87 -10.59 -17.70
CA THR A 281 12.72 -11.78 -16.87
C THR A 281 13.54 -11.76 -15.58
N LEU A 282 14.43 -10.77 -15.42
CA LEU A 282 15.29 -10.61 -14.24
C LEU A 282 14.93 -9.36 -13.46
N PHE A 283 14.59 -9.54 -12.19
CA PHE A 283 14.35 -8.47 -11.23
C PHE A 283 15.40 -8.56 -10.12
N ILE A 284 16.19 -7.49 -9.91
CA ILE A 284 17.18 -7.41 -8.83
C ILE A 284 16.89 -6.19 -7.98
N ARG A 285 16.43 -6.40 -6.75
CA ARG A 285 16.28 -5.35 -5.75
C ARG A 285 17.60 -5.16 -5.02
N ALA A 286 18.03 -3.92 -4.82
CA ALA A 286 19.12 -3.60 -3.92
C ALA A 286 18.57 -3.03 -2.60
N MET A 287 19.11 -3.50 -1.47
CA MET A 287 18.66 -3.12 -0.13
C MET A 287 19.86 -2.66 0.72
N PRO A 288 20.21 -1.38 0.67
CA PRO A 288 21.17 -0.81 1.61
C PRO A 288 20.59 -0.80 3.03
N GLN A 289 21.36 -1.30 3.99
CA GLN A 289 20.98 -1.38 5.41
C GLN A 289 22.19 -1.31 6.33
N VAL A 290 21.97 -0.81 7.56
CA VAL A 290 23.00 -0.81 8.59
C VAL A 290 23.16 -2.21 9.17
N VAL A 291 24.40 -2.70 9.22
CA VAL A 291 24.75 -3.98 9.83
C VAL A 291 25.92 -3.82 10.80
N ASN A 292 26.19 -4.83 11.62
CA ASN A 292 27.39 -4.87 12.44
C ASN A 292 28.62 -5.00 11.55
N GLY A 293 29.67 -4.22 11.84
CA GLY A 293 30.98 -4.34 11.23
C GLY A 293 31.76 -5.53 11.75
N THR A 294 33.01 -5.67 11.31
CA THR A 294 33.89 -6.77 11.71
C THR A 294 34.40 -6.65 13.14
N ARG A 295 34.49 -5.43 13.66
CA ARG A 295 34.91 -5.17 15.04
C ARG A 295 33.69 -5.02 15.95
N ARG A 296 33.81 -5.42 17.22
CA ARG A 296 32.74 -5.29 18.21
C ARG A 296 32.33 -3.83 18.39
N GLY A 297 31.04 -3.54 18.21
CA GLY A 297 30.46 -2.20 18.34
C GLY A 297 30.58 -1.31 17.08
N GLU A 298 31.31 -1.76 16.08
CA GLU A 298 31.37 -1.09 14.77
C GLU A 298 30.12 -1.37 13.94
N LYS A 299 29.68 -0.38 13.17
CA LYS A 299 28.60 -0.51 12.19
C LYS A 299 29.10 -0.18 10.81
N THR A 300 28.60 -0.87 9.83
CA THR A 300 28.84 -0.59 8.41
C THR A 300 27.52 -0.67 7.62
N ILE A 301 27.56 -0.34 6.35
CA ILE A 301 26.44 -0.57 5.43
C ILE A 301 26.69 -1.86 4.66
N ALA A 302 25.67 -2.71 4.59
CA ALA A 302 25.61 -3.80 3.62
C ALA A 302 24.54 -3.48 2.58
N VAL A 303 24.89 -3.63 1.30
CA VAL A 303 23.93 -3.64 0.20
C VAL A 303 23.58 -5.09 -0.09
N VAL A 304 22.34 -5.47 0.19
CA VAL A 304 21.84 -6.83 -0.10
C VAL A 304 21.12 -6.81 -1.44
N PHE A 305 21.55 -7.64 -2.37
CA PHE A 305 20.94 -7.82 -3.69
C PHE A 305 20.05 -9.06 -3.67
N TYR A 306 18.74 -8.84 -3.75
CA TYR A 306 17.74 -9.89 -3.89
C TYR A 306 17.31 -9.99 -5.33
N ALA A 307 17.33 -11.18 -5.89
CA ALA A 307 16.92 -11.38 -7.27
C ALA A 307 15.89 -12.48 -7.45
N GLN A 308 15.11 -12.33 -8.53
CA GLN A 308 14.25 -13.34 -9.08
C GLN A 308 14.40 -13.36 -10.61
N PHE A 309 14.70 -14.52 -11.15
CA PHE A 309 14.85 -14.76 -12.58
C PHE A 309 13.85 -15.81 -13.04
N MET A 310 13.19 -15.53 -14.17
CA MET A 310 12.23 -16.45 -14.79
C MET A 310 12.94 -17.42 -15.73
N GLY A 311 13.82 -18.25 -15.19
CA GLY A 311 14.65 -19.22 -15.89
C GLY A 311 15.56 -19.99 -14.94
N ARG A 312 16.49 -20.75 -15.53
CA ARG A 312 17.43 -21.60 -14.82
C ARG A 312 18.66 -20.82 -14.36
N ALA A 313 19.33 -21.33 -13.34
CA ALA A 313 20.48 -20.70 -12.73
C ALA A 313 21.66 -20.52 -13.70
N ASP A 314 21.89 -21.46 -14.63
CA ASP A 314 23.00 -21.36 -15.58
C ASP A 314 22.79 -20.20 -16.58
N GLU A 315 21.56 -19.98 -17.03
CA GLU A 315 21.21 -18.82 -17.84
C GLU A 315 21.40 -17.51 -17.05
N LEU A 316 20.98 -17.50 -15.79
CA LEU A 316 21.17 -16.36 -14.90
C LEU A 316 22.66 -16.05 -14.71
N MET A 317 23.50 -17.07 -14.48
CA MET A 317 24.94 -16.90 -14.34
C MET A 317 25.58 -16.25 -15.58
N ALA A 318 25.18 -16.66 -16.79
CA ALA A 318 25.66 -16.06 -18.02
C ALA A 318 25.29 -14.57 -18.11
N ILE A 319 24.04 -14.22 -17.78
CA ILE A 319 23.56 -12.82 -17.76
C ILE A 319 24.35 -11.99 -16.73
N MET A 320 24.54 -12.51 -15.52
CA MET A 320 25.19 -11.78 -14.43
C MET A 320 26.68 -11.57 -14.69
N ASN A 321 27.37 -12.57 -15.21
CA ASN A 321 28.79 -12.47 -15.57
C ASN A 321 29.05 -11.40 -16.67
N GLN A 322 28.09 -11.21 -17.56
CA GLN A 322 28.18 -10.18 -18.61
C GLN A 322 27.78 -8.79 -18.09
N SER A 323 26.74 -8.70 -17.27
CA SER A 323 26.06 -7.42 -16.97
C SER A 323 26.48 -6.78 -15.65
N LEU A 324 26.81 -7.59 -14.65
CA LEU A 324 27.19 -7.13 -13.30
C LEU A 324 28.19 -8.10 -12.65
N PRO A 325 29.36 -8.34 -13.29
CA PRO A 325 30.39 -9.26 -12.76
C PRO A 325 30.90 -8.82 -11.38
N GLU A 326 30.89 -7.52 -11.11
CA GLU A 326 31.33 -6.93 -9.84
C GLU A 326 30.53 -7.44 -8.63
N LEU A 327 29.30 -7.92 -8.83
CA LEU A 327 28.52 -8.56 -7.77
C LEU A 327 29.19 -9.85 -7.28
N GLY A 328 29.95 -10.54 -8.16
CA GLY A 328 30.63 -11.79 -7.82
C GLY A 328 29.65 -12.90 -7.45
N LEU A 329 28.50 -12.96 -8.15
CA LEU A 329 27.51 -14.03 -7.98
C LEU A 329 28.13 -15.38 -8.30
N LYS A 330 27.91 -16.37 -7.45
CA LYS A 330 28.35 -17.75 -7.65
C LYS A 330 27.15 -18.66 -7.92
N ARG A 331 27.38 -19.79 -8.60
CA ARG A 331 26.33 -20.77 -8.86
C ARG A 331 25.66 -21.29 -7.58
N GLU A 332 26.44 -21.43 -6.50
CA GLU A 332 25.99 -21.86 -5.18
C GLU A 332 25.04 -20.86 -4.49
N ASP A 333 25.10 -19.57 -4.83
CA ASP A 333 24.18 -18.56 -4.31
C ASP A 333 22.77 -18.68 -4.93
N CYS A 334 22.67 -19.37 -6.07
CA CYS A 334 21.44 -19.50 -6.84
C CYS A 334 20.61 -20.69 -6.35
N GLN A 335 19.33 -20.43 -6.05
CA GLN A 335 18.36 -21.46 -5.65
C GLN A 335 17.26 -21.55 -6.71
N GLU A 336 17.01 -22.75 -7.21
CA GLU A 336 15.94 -23.04 -8.17
C GLU A 336 14.70 -23.55 -7.44
N MET A 337 13.53 -22.92 -7.71
CA MET A 337 12.29 -23.26 -7.03
C MET A 337 11.05 -22.87 -7.86
N SER A 338 9.86 -23.29 -7.42
CA SER A 338 8.59 -22.85 -8.02
C SER A 338 8.30 -21.38 -7.70
N TRP A 339 7.45 -20.74 -8.52
CA TRP A 339 7.00 -19.38 -8.26
C TRP A 339 6.44 -19.19 -6.84
N LEU A 340 5.59 -20.10 -6.35
CA LEU A 340 5.05 -19.97 -5.00
C LEU A 340 6.15 -19.98 -3.93
N ASN A 341 7.18 -20.82 -4.10
CA ASN A 341 8.30 -20.86 -3.15
C ASN A 341 9.15 -19.59 -3.23
N THR A 342 9.21 -18.91 -4.39
CA THR A 342 9.90 -17.61 -4.44
C THR A 342 9.23 -16.59 -3.53
N THR A 343 7.93 -16.68 -3.27
CA THR A 343 7.25 -15.76 -2.33
C THR A 343 7.71 -15.95 -0.90
N LEU A 344 8.02 -17.20 -0.48
CA LEU A 344 8.61 -17.48 0.82
C LEU A 344 10.04 -16.94 0.94
N PHE A 345 10.84 -17.12 -0.11
CA PHE A 345 12.21 -16.58 -0.18
C PHE A 345 12.21 -15.04 -0.02
N TRP A 346 11.31 -14.35 -0.72
CA TRP A 346 11.19 -12.90 -0.66
C TRP A 346 10.59 -12.36 0.65
N ALA A 347 9.90 -13.19 1.39
CA ALA A 347 9.37 -12.90 2.73
C ALA A 347 10.34 -13.31 3.86
N ASP A 348 11.58 -13.70 3.50
CA ASP A 348 12.64 -14.12 4.43
C ASP A 348 12.29 -15.34 5.30
N TYR A 349 11.38 -16.19 4.84
CA TYR A 349 11.14 -17.47 5.52
C TYR A 349 12.32 -18.44 5.34
N PRO A 350 12.67 -19.21 6.38
CA PRO A 350 13.69 -20.27 6.29
C PRO A 350 13.39 -21.27 5.17
N ALA A 351 14.43 -21.83 4.57
CA ALA A 351 14.29 -22.90 3.59
C ALA A 351 13.52 -24.09 4.19
N GLY A 352 12.60 -24.67 3.42
CA GLY A 352 11.74 -25.77 3.89
C GLY A 352 10.47 -25.31 4.64
N THR A 353 10.24 -24.02 4.84
CA THR A 353 8.98 -23.52 5.42
C THR A 353 7.81 -23.95 4.53
N PRO A 354 6.75 -24.58 5.09
CA PRO A 354 5.57 -24.98 4.33
C PRO A 354 4.86 -23.77 3.71
N THR A 355 4.40 -23.89 2.46
CA THR A 355 3.70 -22.80 1.75
C THR A 355 2.38 -22.42 2.41
N SER A 356 1.81 -23.27 3.28
CA SER A 356 0.62 -22.97 4.08
C SER A 356 0.79 -21.74 4.98
N ILE A 357 2.01 -21.36 5.35
CA ILE A 357 2.30 -20.12 6.10
C ILE A 357 1.78 -18.85 5.38
N LEU A 358 1.67 -18.90 4.04
CA LEU A 358 1.13 -17.80 3.24
C LEU A 358 -0.36 -17.55 3.50
N LEU A 359 -1.07 -18.51 4.09
CA LEU A 359 -2.48 -18.40 4.48
C LEU A 359 -2.67 -17.79 5.88
N ASP A 360 -1.59 -17.67 6.64
CA ASP A 360 -1.65 -17.14 7.99
C ASP A 360 -1.99 -15.66 7.97
N ARG A 361 -2.90 -15.31 8.86
CA ARG A 361 -3.32 -13.92 9.11
C ARG A 361 -3.03 -13.58 10.57
N PRO A 362 -1.77 -13.30 10.93
CA PRO A 362 -1.42 -13.00 12.31
C PRO A 362 -2.24 -11.82 12.82
N SER A 363 -2.88 -12.01 13.96
CA SER A 363 -3.73 -11.02 14.62
C SER A 363 -2.94 -10.01 15.46
N SER A 364 -1.63 -10.19 15.61
CA SER A 364 -0.78 -9.24 16.32
C SER A 364 -0.41 -8.06 15.42
N PRO A 365 -0.39 -6.84 15.97
CA PRO A 365 0.22 -5.71 15.29
C PRO A 365 1.72 -5.98 15.08
N GLY A 366 2.29 -5.41 14.03
CA GLY A 366 3.74 -5.37 13.83
C GLY A 366 4.42 -4.40 14.82
N ASP A 367 5.60 -3.93 14.45
CA ASP A 367 6.31 -2.90 15.21
C ASP A 367 5.73 -1.51 14.95
N PHE A 368 6.17 -0.52 15.72
CA PHE A 368 6.07 0.86 15.33
C PHE A 368 6.95 1.07 14.10
N PHE A 369 6.43 1.74 13.07
CA PHE A 369 7.22 2.04 11.89
C PHE A 369 6.83 3.34 11.20
N LYS A 370 7.75 3.86 10.40
CA LYS A 370 7.53 4.91 9.40
C LYS A 370 8.16 4.48 8.08
N SER A 371 7.43 4.73 7.00
CA SER A 371 7.92 4.50 5.65
C SER A 371 7.71 5.75 4.80
N LYS A 372 8.61 5.96 3.83
CA LYS A 372 8.54 7.00 2.80
C LYS A 372 8.94 6.40 1.46
N SER A 373 8.73 7.12 0.38
CA SER A 373 9.15 6.66 -0.95
C SER A 373 9.59 7.79 -1.85
N ASP A 374 10.44 7.45 -2.81
CA ASP A 374 10.93 8.32 -3.87
C ASP A 374 11.05 7.57 -5.18
N TYR A 375 11.13 8.33 -6.27
CA TYR A 375 11.51 7.85 -7.59
C TYR A 375 12.83 8.46 -8.03
N VAL A 376 13.69 7.65 -8.61
CA VAL A 376 15.02 8.05 -9.09
C VAL A 376 15.06 7.97 -10.61
N LYS A 377 15.39 9.09 -11.25
CA LYS A 377 15.43 9.24 -12.73
C LYS A 377 16.85 9.38 -13.29
N LYS A 378 17.81 9.72 -12.44
CA LYS A 378 19.24 9.80 -12.77
C LYS A 378 20.03 9.02 -11.74
N PRO A 379 21.14 8.39 -12.11
CA PRO A 379 21.95 7.66 -11.14
C PRO A 379 22.40 8.57 -9.99
N ILE A 380 22.26 8.10 -8.76
CA ILE A 380 22.81 8.76 -7.58
C ILE A 380 24.33 8.64 -7.66
N PRO A 381 25.10 9.74 -7.62
CA PRO A 381 26.56 9.67 -7.65
C PRO A 381 27.11 8.98 -6.40
N LYS A 382 28.33 8.45 -6.46
CA LYS A 382 28.96 7.75 -5.33
C LYS A 382 29.03 8.63 -4.07
N GLU A 383 29.41 9.89 -4.23
CA GLU A 383 29.47 10.88 -3.16
C GLU A 383 28.09 11.11 -2.50
N GLY A 384 27.01 11.03 -3.32
CA GLY A 384 25.64 11.09 -2.83
C GLY A 384 25.27 9.85 -2.00
N MET A 385 25.66 8.65 -2.44
CA MET A 385 25.48 7.43 -1.67
C MET A 385 26.27 7.46 -0.36
N GLU A 386 27.54 7.89 -0.40
CA GLU A 386 28.38 8.02 0.80
C GLU A 386 27.77 8.96 1.83
N LYS A 387 27.16 10.07 1.38
CA LYS A 387 26.40 10.97 2.26
C LYS A 387 25.20 10.28 2.89
N LEU A 388 24.45 9.45 2.13
CA LEU A 388 23.36 8.64 2.67
C LEU A 388 23.88 7.64 3.71
N TRP A 389 25.00 6.94 3.42
CA TRP A 389 25.61 5.99 4.36
C TRP A 389 26.07 6.64 5.64
N ALA A 390 26.77 7.75 5.55
CA ALA A 390 27.23 8.52 6.71
C ALA A 390 26.05 8.97 7.59
N THR A 391 24.91 9.29 6.98
CA THR A 391 23.68 9.67 7.70
C THR A 391 23.05 8.47 8.38
N MET A 392 22.90 7.34 7.67
CA MET A 392 22.33 6.10 8.24
C MET A 392 23.13 5.60 9.44
N LEU A 393 24.48 5.67 9.37
CA LEU A 393 25.37 5.22 10.45
C LEU A 393 25.30 6.08 11.72
N LYS A 394 24.85 7.34 11.62
CA LYS A 394 24.65 8.24 12.78
C LYS A 394 23.36 7.93 13.55
N PHE A 395 22.40 7.26 12.94
CA PHE A 395 21.10 7.06 13.54
C PHE A 395 21.12 5.95 14.60
N LYS A 396 20.34 6.15 15.69
CA LYS A 396 20.15 5.14 16.73
C LYS A 396 19.31 3.97 16.23
N ASN A 397 18.21 4.26 15.52
CA ASN A 397 17.36 3.26 14.92
C ASN A 397 17.86 2.88 13.54
N VAL A 398 17.63 1.63 13.17
CA VAL A 398 18.02 1.13 11.84
C VAL A 398 17.09 1.74 10.80
N VAL A 399 17.70 2.37 9.80
CA VAL A 399 17.05 2.73 8.54
C VAL A 399 17.54 1.75 7.47
N TRP A 400 16.64 1.24 6.69
CA TRP A 400 16.98 0.46 5.51
C TRP A 400 16.16 0.93 4.30
N MET A 401 16.65 0.65 3.12
CA MET A 401 16.02 1.05 1.88
C MET A 401 15.76 -0.16 0.98
N GLN A 402 14.74 -0.07 0.15
CA GLN A 402 14.53 -1.00 -0.97
C GLN A 402 14.56 -0.21 -2.28
N TRP A 403 15.53 -0.47 -3.13
CA TRP A 403 15.66 0.10 -4.46
C TRP A 403 15.14 -0.90 -5.48
N ASN A 404 13.95 -0.62 -6.02
CA ASN A 404 13.21 -1.54 -6.89
C ASN A 404 13.35 -1.09 -8.35
N PRO A 405 13.99 -1.88 -9.23
CA PRO A 405 14.30 -1.48 -10.60
C PRO A 405 13.03 -1.35 -11.45
N TYR A 406 13.07 -0.38 -12.35
CA TYR A 406 12.10 -0.17 -13.42
C TYR A 406 12.61 -0.73 -14.74
N GLY A 407 12.25 -0.15 -15.87
CA GLY A 407 12.59 -0.67 -17.20
C GLY A 407 11.68 -1.81 -17.64
N GLY A 408 12.04 -2.47 -18.72
CA GLY A 408 11.22 -3.54 -19.30
C GLY A 408 9.87 -3.03 -19.78
N VAL A 409 8.80 -3.76 -19.50
CA VAL A 409 7.44 -3.38 -19.90
C VAL A 409 6.96 -2.08 -19.25
N MET A 410 7.53 -1.70 -18.10
CA MET A 410 7.19 -0.45 -17.43
C MET A 410 7.48 0.80 -18.29
N ASP A 411 8.46 0.74 -19.18
CA ASP A 411 8.78 1.83 -20.09
C ASP A 411 7.87 1.89 -21.32
N ARG A 412 7.10 0.84 -21.59
CA ARG A 412 6.20 0.73 -22.75
C ARG A 412 4.74 1.02 -22.42
N ILE A 413 4.33 0.86 -21.16
CA ILE A 413 2.96 1.17 -20.73
C ILE A 413 2.82 2.68 -20.57
N PRO A 414 1.86 3.34 -21.27
CA PRO A 414 1.66 4.78 -21.12
C PRO A 414 1.29 5.17 -19.67
N ALA A 415 1.77 6.31 -19.21
CA ALA A 415 1.46 6.85 -17.87
C ALA A 415 -0.04 7.08 -17.65
N THR A 416 -0.82 7.22 -18.73
CA THR A 416 -2.28 7.45 -18.71
C THR A 416 -3.11 6.17 -18.89
N ALA A 417 -2.49 5.01 -19.11
CA ALA A 417 -3.20 3.73 -19.32
C ALA A 417 -4.04 3.32 -18.09
N THR A 418 -3.58 3.68 -16.91
CA THR A 418 -4.28 3.56 -15.64
C THR A 418 -4.07 4.83 -14.83
N ALA A 419 -4.70 4.99 -13.70
CA ALA A 419 -4.49 6.16 -12.85
C ALA A 419 -3.09 6.20 -12.20
N PHE A 420 -2.35 5.08 -12.20
CA PHE A 420 -0.95 5.00 -11.74
C PHE A 420 0.01 5.56 -12.81
N PRO A 421 0.72 6.71 -12.56
CA PRO A 421 1.43 7.42 -13.61
C PRO A 421 2.92 7.05 -13.74
N HIS A 422 3.54 6.47 -12.71
CA HIS A 422 5.00 6.29 -12.64
C HIS A 422 5.45 5.15 -13.57
N ARG A 423 5.87 5.50 -14.79
CA ARG A 423 6.20 4.56 -15.87
C ARG A 423 7.60 4.87 -16.42
N LYS A 424 7.71 5.14 -17.72
CA LYS A 424 8.95 5.42 -18.43
C LYS A 424 9.77 6.53 -17.77
N GLY A 425 11.09 6.35 -17.78
CA GLY A 425 12.06 7.35 -17.31
C GLY A 425 12.46 7.20 -15.85
N ASN A 426 11.87 6.27 -15.12
CA ASN A 426 12.32 5.90 -13.77
C ASN A 426 13.40 4.82 -13.88
N LEU A 427 14.53 5.01 -13.19
CA LEU A 427 15.55 3.97 -13.03
C LEU A 427 15.10 2.96 -11.99
N PHE A 428 14.65 3.44 -10.84
CA PHE A 428 14.13 2.64 -9.76
C PHE A 428 13.26 3.49 -8.81
N LYS A 429 12.51 2.82 -7.97
CA LYS A 429 11.78 3.40 -6.85
C LYS A 429 12.45 3.00 -5.55
N ILE A 430 12.58 3.95 -4.62
CA ILE A 430 13.06 3.70 -3.26
C ILE A 430 11.88 3.61 -2.30
N GLN A 431 11.91 2.63 -1.41
CA GLN A 431 11.18 2.65 -0.14
C GLN A 431 12.20 2.86 0.97
N TYR A 432 11.97 3.85 1.82
CA TYR A 432 12.66 4.05 3.08
C TYR A 432 11.84 3.44 4.19
N PHE A 433 12.48 2.78 5.13
CA PHE A 433 11.78 2.12 6.23
C PHE A 433 12.59 2.19 7.52
N THR A 434 11.93 2.49 8.63
CA THR A 434 12.50 2.39 9.97
C THR A 434 11.47 1.81 10.93
N THR A 435 11.93 1.03 11.89
CA THR A 435 11.13 0.43 12.96
C THR A 435 11.67 0.79 14.32
N TRP A 436 10.81 0.75 15.34
CA TRP A 436 11.19 0.89 16.74
C TRP A 436 10.23 0.09 17.63
N LEU A 437 10.71 -0.25 18.83
CA LEU A 437 9.97 -1.09 19.79
C LEU A 437 9.32 -0.29 20.91
N ASP A 438 9.97 0.80 21.35
CA ASP A 438 9.53 1.65 22.45
C ASP A 438 8.71 2.84 21.95
N ALA A 439 7.45 2.92 22.37
CA ALA A 439 6.53 4.01 22.03
C ALA A 439 7.10 5.40 22.35
N ASN A 440 7.88 5.52 23.44
CA ASN A 440 8.48 6.79 23.88
C ASN A 440 9.51 7.33 22.87
N THR A 441 10.04 6.50 21.98
CA THR A 441 10.99 6.92 20.94
C THR A 441 10.31 7.32 19.63
N THR A 442 8.98 7.34 19.56
CA THR A 442 8.20 7.57 18.34
C THR A 442 8.57 8.91 17.69
N GLU A 443 8.50 10.02 18.43
CA GLU A 443 8.77 11.35 17.86
C GLU A 443 10.22 11.48 17.36
N ALA A 444 11.18 10.91 18.09
CA ALA A 444 12.58 10.88 17.69
C ALA A 444 12.78 10.06 16.40
N SER A 445 12.08 8.93 16.28
CA SER A 445 12.14 8.06 15.09
C SER A 445 11.51 8.72 13.86
N LEU A 446 10.37 9.41 14.03
CA LEU A 446 9.73 10.17 12.97
C LEU A 446 10.61 11.33 12.50
N LYS A 447 11.20 12.09 13.43
CA LYS A 447 12.14 13.18 13.11
C LYS A 447 13.33 12.66 12.32
N MET A 448 13.95 11.57 12.79
CA MET A 448 15.08 10.92 12.13
C MET A 448 14.75 10.52 10.68
N MET A 449 13.56 9.93 10.42
CA MET A 449 13.15 9.55 9.07
C MET A 449 12.92 10.79 8.19
N ARG A 450 12.39 11.89 8.72
CA ARG A 450 12.24 13.15 7.99
C ARG A 450 13.60 13.73 7.61
N GLU A 451 14.54 13.80 8.56
CA GLU A 451 15.92 14.26 8.30
C GLU A 451 16.61 13.41 7.22
N PHE A 452 16.45 12.09 7.28
CA PHE A 452 17.01 11.21 6.24
C PHE A 452 16.39 11.46 4.86
N TYR A 453 15.08 11.67 4.82
CA TYR A 453 14.37 11.98 3.60
C TYR A 453 14.82 13.30 2.97
N GLU A 454 15.10 14.34 3.79
CA GLU A 454 15.66 15.61 3.33
C GLU A 454 17.09 15.44 2.78
N VAL A 455 17.95 14.66 3.43
CA VAL A 455 19.31 14.36 2.94
C VAL A 455 19.28 13.67 1.56
N ALA A 456 18.26 12.86 1.28
CA ALA A 456 18.10 12.17 0.02
C ALA A 456 17.60 13.09 -1.13
N GLU A 457 16.90 14.19 -0.80
CA GLU A 457 16.18 15.04 -1.77
C GLU A 457 16.97 15.44 -3.02
N PRO A 458 18.26 15.86 -2.94
CA PRO A 458 19.02 16.32 -4.12
C PRO A 458 19.18 15.25 -5.22
N TYR A 459 18.97 14.00 -4.88
CA TYR A 459 19.20 12.85 -5.77
C TYR A 459 17.89 12.23 -6.31
N MET A 460 16.74 12.74 -5.86
CA MET A 460 15.44 12.18 -6.17
C MET A 460 14.77 12.92 -7.34
N SER A 461 13.63 12.41 -7.81
CA SER A 461 12.78 13.14 -8.75
C SER A 461 12.38 14.49 -8.17
N SER A 462 12.26 15.51 -9.04
CA SER A 462 11.92 16.87 -8.64
C SER A 462 10.86 17.46 -9.58
N ASN A 463 10.08 18.40 -9.06
CA ASN A 463 9.04 19.11 -9.78
C ASN A 463 7.92 18.22 -10.40
N PRO A 464 7.22 17.42 -9.60
CA PRO A 464 7.32 17.26 -8.14
C PRO A 464 8.33 16.18 -7.71
N ARG A 465 8.68 16.15 -6.42
CA ARG A 465 9.28 14.97 -5.78
C ARG A 465 8.22 13.90 -5.70
N GLU A 466 8.37 12.84 -6.50
CA GLU A 466 7.35 11.80 -6.70
C GLU A 466 7.30 10.80 -5.54
N ALA A 467 6.12 10.27 -5.25
CA ALA A 467 5.93 9.27 -4.21
C ALA A 467 5.00 8.14 -4.70
N PHE A 468 5.09 6.96 -4.08
CA PHE A 468 4.25 5.82 -4.40
C PHE A 468 3.02 5.77 -3.48
N PHE A 469 1.83 5.81 -4.05
CA PHE A 469 0.57 5.91 -3.33
C PHE A 469 0.34 4.77 -2.32
N ASN A 470 0.76 3.53 -2.61
CA ASN A 470 0.66 2.43 -1.65
C ASN A 470 1.68 2.50 -0.50
N TYR A 471 2.67 3.38 -0.59
CA TYR A 471 3.58 3.72 0.52
C TYR A 471 3.18 5.06 1.11
N ARG A 472 1.92 5.12 1.53
CA ARG A 472 1.29 6.35 2.01
C ARG A 472 2.11 7.03 3.09
N ASP A 473 2.21 8.36 2.99
CA ASP A 473 3.02 9.17 3.87
C ASP A 473 2.36 10.55 4.07
N MET A 474 1.93 10.82 5.28
CA MET A 474 1.26 12.08 5.63
C MET A 474 2.20 13.30 5.57
N ASP A 475 3.51 13.09 5.62
CA ASP A 475 4.48 14.19 5.55
C ASP A 475 4.58 14.80 4.13
N VAL A 476 4.09 14.12 3.09
CA VAL A 476 4.11 14.68 1.71
C VAL A 476 2.96 15.65 1.43
N GLY A 477 2.10 15.86 2.41
CA GLY A 477 0.91 16.70 2.41
C GLY A 477 -0.34 15.93 2.83
N ASN A 478 -1.27 16.61 3.46
CA ASN A 478 -2.54 16.03 3.89
C ASN A 478 -3.60 17.12 4.11
N ASN A 479 -4.86 16.72 4.07
CA ASN A 479 -5.99 17.53 4.51
C ASN A 479 -6.33 17.18 5.98
N PRO A 480 -6.60 18.14 6.83
CA PRO A 480 -7.15 17.85 8.16
C PRO A 480 -8.46 17.07 8.06
N SER A 481 -8.67 16.15 9.01
CA SER A 481 -9.88 15.32 9.04
C SER A 481 -11.16 16.15 9.00
N GLY A 482 -12.10 15.71 8.16
CA GLY A 482 -13.41 16.34 8.02
C GLY A 482 -13.46 17.54 7.06
N GLN A 483 -12.32 18.07 6.66
CA GLN A 483 -12.25 19.17 5.69
C GLN A 483 -11.60 18.70 4.39
N THR A 484 -11.97 19.33 3.28
CA THR A 484 -11.33 19.10 1.98
C THR A 484 -10.90 20.44 1.42
N ASN A 485 -9.61 20.69 1.43
CA ASN A 485 -8.98 21.80 0.73
C ASN A 485 -8.36 21.26 -0.55
N VAL A 486 -8.80 21.77 -1.69
CA VAL A 486 -8.34 21.31 -3.02
C VAL A 486 -6.87 21.63 -3.24
N ASP A 487 -6.38 22.77 -2.76
CA ASP A 487 -4.99 23.17 -2.97
C ASP A 487 -4.04 22.33 -2.11
N GLU A 488 -4.39 22.02 -0.86
CA GLU A 488 -3.68 21.05 -0.05
C GLU A 488 -3.68 19.66 -0.71
N ALA A 489 -4.80 19.24 -1.27
CA ALA A 489 -4.90 17.97 -1.97
C ALA A 489 -4.03 17.90 -3.24
N LYS A 490 -3.82 19.01 -3.92
CA LYS A 490 -2.90 19.11 -5.06
C LYS A 490 -1.44 18.86 -4.64
N ILE A 491 -1.05 19.19 -3.40
CA ILE A 491 0.32 19.00 -2.90
C ILE A 491 0.68 17.52 -2.91
N TYR A 492 -0.08 16.67 -2.20
CA TYR A 492 0.18 15.23 -2.19
C TYR A 492 -0.27 14.53 -3.47
N GLY A 493 -1.38 15.00 -4.05
CA GLY A 493 -1.95 14.41 -5.26
C GLY A 493 -1.02 14.54 -6.47
N SER A 494 -0.32 15.69 -6.63
CA SER A 494 0.67 15.86 -7.69
C SER A 494 1.85 14.89 -7.55
N LYS A 495 2.26 14.55 -6.33
CA LYS A 495 3.36 13.61 -6.06
C LYS A 495 2.97 12.16 -6.35
N TYR A 496 1.73 11.78 -6.03
CA TYR A 496 1.21 10.42 -6.25
C TYR A 496 0.72 10.18 -7.67
N PHE A 497 0.09 11.17 -8.30
CA PHE A 497 -0.67 10.98 -9.53
C PHE A 497 -0.16 11.79 -10.73
N LEU A 498 0.79 12.70 -10.54
CA LEU A 498 1.37 13.52 -11.59
C LEU A 498 0.28 14.16 -12.47
N GLY A 499 0.41 14.08 -13.80
CA GLY A 499 -0.58 14.59 -14.76
C GLY A 499 -1.96 13.92 -14.70
N ASN A 500 -2.08 12.74 -14.06
CA ASN A 500 -3.35 12.03 -13.92
C ASN A 500 -4.27 12.61 -12.83
N LEU A 501 -3.75 13.47 -11.94
CA LEU A 501 -4.51 14.06 -10.84
C LEU A 501 -5.75 14.81 -11.33
N LYS A 502 -5.62 15.62 -12.38
CA LYS A 502 -6.73 16.40 -12.94
C LYS A 502 -7.90 15.50 -13.33
N ARG A 503 -7.65 14.45 -14.12
CA ARG A 503 -8.70 13.49 -14.52
C ARG A 503 -9.28 12.74 -13.32
N LEU A 504 -8.47 12.39 -12.32
CA LEU A 504 -8.96 11.77 -11.08
C LEU A 504 -9.94 12.68 -10.34
N MET A 505 -9.67 13.99 -10.25
CA MET A 505 -10.56 14.97 -9.63
C MET A 505 -11.87 15.15 -10.43
N GLU A 506 -11.81 15.15 -11.77
CA GLU A 506 -12.97 15.18 -12.65
C GLU A 506 -13.86 13.95 -12.47
N VAL A 507 -13.24 12.75 -12.41
CA VAL A 507 -13.95 11.50 -12.14
C VAL A 507 -14.58 11.53 -10.74
N LYS A 508 -13.87 12.05 -9.74
CA LYS A 508 -14.40 12.21 -8.38
C LYS A 508 -15.63 13.11 -8.36
N ALA A 509 -15.59 14.27 -9.04
CA ALA A 509 -16.72 15.18 -9.14
C ALA A 509 -17.95 14.53 -9.79
N LYS A 510 -17.75 13.62 -10.76
CA LYS A 510 -18.82 12.90 -11.45
C LYS A 510 -19.46 11.80 -10.59
N TYR A 511 -18.68 11.04 -9.81
CA TYR A 511 -19.16 9.84 -9.13
C TYR A 511 -19.37 10.01 -7.62
N ASP A 512 -18.74 11.01 -7.00
CA ASP A 512 -18.90 11.36 -5.58
C ASP A 512 -18.76 12.88 -5.39
N PRO A 513 -19.70 13.68 -5.94
CA PRO A 513 -19.60 15.14 -5.94
C PRO A 513 -19.61 15.76 -4.52
N GLU A 514 -20.27 15.11 -3.57
CA GLU A 514 -20.31 15.53 -2.17
C GLU A 514 -19.06 15.12 -1.38
N ASN A 515 -18.11 14.41 -2.03
CA ASN A 515 -16.89 13.90 -1.41
C ASN A 515 -17.16 13.09 -0.13
N PHE A 516 -18.12 12.17 -0.19
CA PHE A 516 -18.41 11.26 0.92
C PHE A 516 -17.25 10.31 1.22
N PHE A 517 -16.67 9.69 0.17
CA PHE A 517 -15.50 8.83 0.31
C PHE A 517 -14.23 9.68 0.42
N LYS A 518 -13.89 10.06 1.64
CA LYS A 518 -12.72 10.91 1.92
C LYS A 518 -11.90 10.42 3.11
N ASN A 519 -10.64 10.76 3.05
CA ASN A 519 -9.66 10.67 4.12
C ASN A 519 -8.64 11.82 3.96
N GLU A 520 -7.64 11.86 4.80
CA GLU A 520 -6.65 12.94 4.86
C GLU A 520 -5.80 13.07 3.57
N GLN A 521 -5.77 12.03 2.72
CA GLN A 521 -5.09 12.04 1.41
C GLN A 521 -5.96 11.49 0.28
N SER A 522 -7.28 11.64 0.37
CA SER A 522 -8.17 11.26 -0.73
C SER A 522 -8.14 12.30 -1.86
N ILE A 523 -8.60 11.86 -3.04
CA ILE A 523 -8.75 12.72 -4.20
C ILE A 523 -10.00 13.57 -4.00
N PRO A 524 -9.90 14.92 -4.04
CA PRO A 524 -11.07 15.80 -3.95
C PRO A 524 -11.82 15.86 -5.28
N PRO A 525 -13.11 16.21 -5.29
CA PRO A 525 -13.79 16.56 -6.53
C PRO A 525 -13.16 17.83 -7.16
N ALA A 526 -13.13 17.89 -8.49
CA ALA A 526 -12.77 19.12 -9.19
C ALA A 526 -13.76 20.23 -8.81
N SER A 527 -13.26 21.44 -8.59
CA SER A 527 -14.11 22.63 -8.49
C SER A 527 -14.75 22.90 -9.85
N ASN A 528 -16.04 23.15 -9.86
CA ASN A 528 -16.77 23.61 -11.04
C ASN A 528 -16.30 24.98 -11.47
#